data_70a267a3e17e7c9699a5ee35ebc9c945
#
_entry.id   70a267a3e17e7c9699a5ee35ebc9c945
#
_cell.length_a   1.000
_cell.length_b   1.000
_cell.length_c   1.000
_cell.angle_alpha   90.00
_cell.angle_beta   90.00
_cell.angle_gamma   90.00
#
_symmetry.space_group_name_H-M   'P 1'
#
loop_
_entity.id
_entity.type
_entity.pdbx_description
1 polymer ?
#
loop_
_entity_poly.entity_id
_entity_poly.type
_entity_poly.pdbx_seq_one_letter_code
_entity_poly.pdbx_strand_id
1 'polypeptide(L)'
;MARSRYFRLRIADWILRGSYPEIRNNPQVDRQLWCASYIQTYLERDVRQIVNVGDLNTFDRFLRVCAARTGQILNLSEISRDVGMSVPKIKKWISILEASYQIYLLPPHFRNFGKRIIKSPKIYFLDPAIASFLMGLHDSEPLLKGPMIGHLFETVVISEWVKAFYHRGQKPELFYWRSKAGLEIDLVIDRNHRLFPLETKASATLLPGHAKALNKWRNLAGEETVKGVIVANIDNPIEVSGCRAISWKHAF
;
A
#
# COMPACT_ATOMS: atom_id res chain seq x y z
N MET A 1 3.76 15.25 24.41
CA MET A 1 4.66 15.37 23.22
C MET A 1 5.61 14.18 23.03
N ALA A 2 6.26 13.63 24.05
CA ALA A 2 7.23 12.51 23.91
C ALA A 2 6.62 11.20 23.37
N ARG A 3 5.43 10.77 23.81
CA ARG A 3 4.74 9.58 23.30
C ARG A 3 4.48 9.64 21.79
N SER A 4 3.99 10.76 21.26
CA SER A 4 3.72 10.92 19.82
C SER A 4 4.98 10.78 18.96
N ARG A 5 6.14 11.25 19.44
CA ARG A 5 7.42 11.11 18.73
C ARG A 5 7.90 9.66 18.68
N TYR A 6 7.75 8.92 19.78
CA TYR A 6 8.13 7.50 19.86
C TYR A 6 7.30 6.61 18.91
N PHE A 7 6.00 6.88 18.76
CA PHE A 7 5.12 6.15 17.83
C PHE A 7 5.47 6.41 16.37
N ARG A 8 5.75 7.66 16.04
CA ARG A 8 6.17 8.03 14.68
C ARG A 8 7.44 7.31 14.27
N LEU A 9 8.40 7.19 15.19
CA LEU A 9 9.65 6.49 14.92
C LEU A 9 9.44 4.99 14.68
N ARG A 10 8.49 4.33 15.37
CA ARG A 10 8.19 2.90 15.15
C ARG A 10 7.61 2.63 13.77
N ILE A 11 6.66 3.44 13.29
CA ILE A 11 6.13 3.26 11.94
C ILE A 11 7.15 3.62 10.87
N ALA A 12 7.98 4.64 11.10
CA ALA A 12 9.08 4.96 10.20
C ALA A 12 10.07 3.81 10.09
N ASP A 13 10.46 3.20 11.22
CA ASP A 13 11.32 2.02 11.24
C ASP A 13 10.69 0.86 10.47
N TRP A 14 9.38 0.60 10.66
CA TRP A 14 8.67 -0.43 9.92
C TRP A 14 8.70 -0.17 8.41
N ILE A 15 8.37 1.04 7.99
CA ILE A 15 8.38 1.42 6.57
C ILE A 15 9.80 1.28 5.99
N LEU A 16 10.80 1.78 6.70
CA LEU A 16 12.17 1.83 6.19
C LEU A 16 12.90 0.48 6.21
N ARG A 17 12.55 -0.42 7.14
CA ARG A 17 13.14 -1.77 7.22
C ARG A 17 12.28 -2.84 6.56
N GLY A 18 11.02 -2.57 6.31
CA GLY A 18 10.11 -3.52 5.69
C GLY A 18 9.88 -4.79 6.49
N SER A 19 9.51 -5.85 5.79
CA SER A 19 9.15 -7.15 6.36
C SER A 19 10.05 -8.30 5.89
N TYR A 20 11.06 -8.05 5.06
CA TYR A 20 12.05 -9.09 4.72
C TYR A 20 12.78 -9.56 5.98
N PRO A 21 12.80 -10.88 6.28
CA PRO A 21 13.31 -11.41 7.55
C PRO A 21 14.74 -11.00 7.84
N GLU A 22 15.61 -10.96 6.83
CA GLU A 22 17.02 -10.64 7.00
C GLU A 22 17.24 -9.24 7.56
N ILE A 23 16.64 -8.21 6.97
CA ILE A 23 16.78 -6.84 7.46
C ILE A 23 15.88 -6.54 8.66
N ARG A 24 14.76 -7.29 8.81
CA ARG A 24 13.84 -7.09 9.92
C ARG A 24 14.37 -7.62 11.24
N ASN A 25 14.98 -8.81 11.21
CA ASN A 25 15.44 -9.51 12.40
C ASN A 25 16.89 -9.21 12.76
N ASN A 26 17.67 -8.61 11.85
CA ASN A 26 19.07 -8.28 12.10
C ASN A 26 19.32 -6.76 12.02
N PRO A 27 19.37 -6.05 13.17
CA PRO A 27 19.66 -4.61 13.22
C PRO A 27 21.01 -4.20 12.64
N GLN A 28 21.98 -5.14 12.56
CA GLN A 28 23.32 -4.88 12.04
C GLN A 28 23.38 -4.82 10.50
N VAL A 29 22.36 -5.35 9.82
CA VAL A 29 22.30 -5.28 8.36
C VAL A 29 22.03 -3.85 7.92
N ASP A 30 22.93 -3.32 7.09
CA ASP A 30 22.71 -2.05 6.41
C ASP A 30 21.57 -2.21 5.40
N ARG A 31 20.42 -1.57 5.69
CA ARG A 31 19.22 -1.69 4.88
C ARG A 31 19.35 -1.07 3.50
N GLN A 32 20.16 0.00 3.35
CA GLN A 32 20.36 0.65 2.06
C GLN A 32 21.16 -0.25 1.13
N LEU A 33 22.26 -0.81 1.65
CA LEU A 33 23.07 -1.77 0.92
C LEU A 33 22.27 -3.02 0.57
N TRP A 34 21.45 -3.51 1.52
CA TRP A 34 20.61 -4.68 1.30
C TRP A 34 19.56 -4.42 0.21
N CYS A 35 18.83 -3.32 0.29
CA CYS A 35 17.82 -2.96 -0.72
C CYS A 35 18.46 -2.77 -2.10
N ALA A 36 19.62 -2.10 -2.17
CA ALA A 36 20.36 -1.91 -3.42
C ALA A 36 20.75 -3.27 -4.04
N SER A 37 21.33 -4.16 -3.24
CA SER A 37 21.73 -5.51 -3.67
C SER A 37 20.55 -6.37 -4.08
N TYR A 38 19.43 -6.30 -3.34
CA TYR A 38 18.20 -6.98 -3.69
C TYR A 38 17.66 -6.54 -5.05
N ILE A 39 17.54 -5.22 -5.28
CA ILE A 39 17.04 -4.69 -6.53
C ILE A 39 17.97 -5.05 -7.69
N GLN A 40 19.28 -4.92 -7.51
CA GLN A 40 20.25 -5.32 -8.53
C GLN A 40 20.13 -6.81 -8.88
N THR A 41 20.06 -7.68 -7.87
CA THR A 41 19.91 -9.13 -8.08
C THR A 41 18.58 -9.45 -8.78
N TYR A 42 17.49 -8.81 -8.38
CA TYR A 42 16.17 -8.97 -9.02
C TYR A 42 16.21 -8.52 -10.48
N LEU A 43 16.82 -7.37 -10.77
CA LEU A 43 16.94 -6.86 -12.12
C LEU A 43 17.79 -7.78 -13.01
N GLU A 44 18.93 -8.24 -12.50
CA GLU A 44 19.88 -9.05 -13.28
C GLU A 44 19.38 -10.48 -13.49
N ARG A 45 18.81 -11.09 -12.48
CA ARG A 45 18.41 -12.50 -12.52
C ARG A 45 17.00 -12.70 -13.05
N ASP A 46 16.01 -12.02 -12.44
CA ASP A 46 14.60 -12.36 -12.68
C ASP A 46 14.05 -11.57 -13.88
N VAL A 47 14.31 -10.27 -13.94
CA VAL A 47 13.75 -9.42 -15.01
C VAL A 47 14.46 -9.64 -16.33
N ARG A 48 15.78 -9.76 -16.35
CA ARG A 48 16.55 -9.97 -17.58
C ARG A 48 16.18 -11.28 -18.26
N GLN A 49 15.86 -12.34 -17.52
CA GLN A 49 15.47 -13.63 -18.07
C GLN A 49 14.03 -13.64 -18.62
N ILE A 50 13.11 -12.91 -17.95
CA ILE A 50 11.68 -12.91 -18.31
C ILE A 50 11.38 -11.93 -19.44
N VAL A 51 12.10 -10.83 -19.48
CA VAL A 51 11.92 -9.79 -20.47
C VAL A 51 13.27 -9.53 -21.11
N ASN A 52 13.35 -9.59 -22.42
CA ASN A 52 14.52 -9.12 -23.15
C ASN A 52 14.63 -7.58 -22.92
N VAL A 53 14.98 -7.18 -21.68
CA VAL A 53 15.13 -5.77 -21.28
C VAL A 53 16.46 -5.32 -21.82
N GLY A 54 16.46 -4.75 -23.01
CA GLY A 54 17.66 -4.18 -23.64
C GLY A 54 18.21 -3.00 -22.85
N ASP A 55 17.44 -2.44 -21.90
CA ASP A 55 17.82 -1.27 -21.11
C ASP A 55 17.38 -1.41 -19.65
N LEU A 56 18.29 -1.92 -18.80
CA LEU A 56 18.10 -2.04 -17.35
C LEU A 56 17.93 -0.67 -16.68
N ASN A 57 18.53 0.40 -17.21
CA ASN A 57 18.40 1.74 -16.65
C ASN A 57 16.96 2.25 -16.80
N THR A 58 16.33 2.00 -17.95
CA THR A 58 14.92 2.36 -18.15
C THR A 58 14.01 1.54 -17.23
N PHE A 59 14.35 0.29 -16.96
CA PHE A 59 13.58 -0.51 -16.02
C PHE A 59 13.76 -0.05 -14.55
N ASP A 60 14.96 0.34 -14.14
CA ASP A 60 15.18 0.97 -12.81
C ASP A 60 14.36 2.26 -12.68
N ARG A 61 14.36 3.12 -13.71
CA ARG A 61 13.50 4.31 -13.74
C ARG A 61 12.02 3.95 -13.60
N PHE A 62 11.56 2.91 -14.30
CA PHE A 62 10.19 2.42 -14.19
C PHE A 62 9.86 1.96 -12.76
N LEU A 63 10.75 1.23 -12.09
CA LEU A 63 10.58 0.82 -10.69
C LEU A 63 10.40 2.03 -9.77
N ARG A 64 11.26 3.05 -9.93
CA ARG A 64 11.18 4.30 -9.14
C ARG A 64 9.88 5.06 -9.38
N VAL A 65 9.44 5.13 -10.63
CA VAL A 65 8.16 5.74 -11.01
C VAL A 65 6.98 4.97 -10.41
N CYS A 66 7.03 3.64 -10.39
CA CYS A 66 6.01 2.82 -9.73
C CYS A 66 6.02 2.98 -8.20
N ALA A 67 7.21 3.04 -7.59
CA ALA A 67 7.34 3.23 -6.14
C ALA A 67 6.73 4.57 -5.68
N ALA A 68 7.00 5.65 -6.41
CA ALA A 68 6.40 6.96 -6.15
C ALA A 68 4.87 6.99 -6.30
N ARG A 69 4.27 5.94 -6.86
CA ARG A 69 2.81 5.79 -7.04
C ARG A 69 2.20 4.72 -6.16
N THR A 70 2.96 4.14 -5.23
CA THR A 70 2.38 3.20 -4.25
C THR A 70 1.21 3.84 -3.50
N GLY A 71 0.13 3.10 -3.30
CA GLY A 71 -1.11 3.61 -2.68
C GLY A 71 -1.98 4.47 -3.61
N GLN A 72 -1.65 4.56 -4.91
CA GLN A 72 -2.40 5.40 -5.86
C GLN A 72 -3.06 4.55 -6.96
N ILE A 73 -4.06 5.12 -7.62
CA ILE A 73 -4.72 4.50 -8.77
C ILE A 73 -3.71 4.37 -9.91
N LEU A 74 -3.60 3.17 -10.47
CA LEU A 74 -2.70 2.88 -11.57
C LEU A 74 -3.13 3.61 -12.85
N ASN A 75 -2.27 4.50 -13.32
CA ASN A 75 -2.41 5.20 -14.60
C ASN A 75 -1.25 4.85 -15.52
N LEU A 76 -1.48 3.89 -16.41
CA LEU A 76 -0.44 3.41 -17.34
C LEU A 76 0.05 4.48 -18.30
N SER A 77 -0.81 5.43 -18.69
CA SER A 77 -0.44 6.51 -19.62
C SER A 77 0.50 7.53 -18.95
N GLU A 78 0.30 7.83 -17.66
CA GLU A 78 1.22 8.69 -16.90
C GLU A 78 2.57 8.02 -16.71
N ILE A 79 2.60 6.75 -16.29
CA ILE A 79 3.84 5.98 -16.14
C ILE A 79 4.58 5.91 -17.50
N SER A 80 3.84 5.68 -18.59
CA SER A 80 4.38 5.64 -19.95
C SER A 80 5.13 6.93 -20.31
N ARG A 81 4.55 8.09 -20.01
CA ARG A 81 5.17 9.41 -20.24
C ARG A 81 6.41 9.62 -19.39
N ASP A 82 6.33 9.30 -18.09
CA ASP A 82 7.43 9.55 -17.16
C ASP A 82 8.63 8.64 -17.40
N VAL A 83 8.38 7.42 -17.88
CA VAL A 83 9.43 6.45 -18.21
C VAL A 83 9.95 6.63 -19.64
N GLY A 84 9.17 7.25 -20.54
CA GLY A 84 9.50 7.38 -21.96
C GLY A 84 9.29 6.07 -22.74
N MET A 85 8.30 5.27 -22.37
CA MET A 85 8.01 3.96 -22.98
C MET A 85 6.56 3.84 -23.41
N SER A 86 6.26 2.96 -24.38
CA SER A 86 4.89 2.74 -24.82
C SER A 86 4.01 2.10 -23.73
N VAL A 87 2.72 2.44 -23.71
CA VAL A 87 1.74 1.89 -22.75
C VAL A 87 1.71 0.35 -22.77
N PRO A 88 1.73 -0.34 -23.92
CA PRO A 88 1.79 -1.81 -23.96
C PRO A 88 3.02 -2.38 -23.24
N LYS A 89 4.19 -1.73 -23.37
CA LYS A 89 5.41 -2.16 -22.69
C LYS A 89 5.33 -1.92 -21.18
N ILE A 90 4.81 -0.79 -20.74
CA ILE A 90 4.53 -0.53 -19.32
C ILE A 90 3.57 -1.57 -18.75
N LYS A 91 2.49 -1.89 -19.46
CA LYS A 91 1.53 -2.93 -19.02
C LYS A 91 2.22 -4.28 -18.83
N LYS A 92 3.08 -4.68 -19.77
CA LYS A 92 3.87 -5.92 -19.65
C LYS A 92 4.79 -5.87 -18.42
N TRP A 93 5.46 -4.77 -18.17
CA TRP A 93 6.35 -4.62 -17.02
C TRP A 93 5.60 -4.62 -15.68
N ILE A 94 4.42 -4.00 -15.61
CA ILE A 94 3.52 -4.10 -14.44
C ILE A 94 3.14 -5.56 -14.16
N SER A 95 2.78 -6.32 -15.20
CA SER A 95 2.43 -7.75 -15.03
C SER A 95 3.60 -8.58 -14.51
N ILE A 96 4.84 -8.22 -14.85
CA ILE A 96 6.04 -8.89 -14.33
C ILE A 96 6.23 -8.58 -12.84
N LEU A 97 6.11 -7.30 -12.45
CA LEU A 97 6.20 -6.94 -11.04
C LEU A 97 5.13 -7.64 -10.18
N GLU A 98 3.92 -7.79 -10.73
CA GLU A 98 2.83 -8.50 -10.06
C GLU A 98 3.12 -10.00 -9.96
N ALA A 99 3.52 -10.64 -11.06
CA ALA A 99 3.85 -12.07 -11.11
C ALA A 99 5.05 -12.45 -10.24
N SER A 100 6.00 -11.53 -10.02
CA SER A 100 7.17 -11.72 -9.15
C SER A 100 6.95 -11.23 -7.71
N TYR A 101 5.71 -10.92 -7.34
CA TYR A 101 5.34 -10.46 -6.00
C TYR A 101 6.10 -9.20 -5.52
N GLN A 102 6.52 -8.34 -6.45
CA GLN A 102 7.06 -7.03 -6.09
C GLN A 102 5.96 -6.03 -5.78
N ILE A 103 4.86 -6.13 -6.50
CA ILE A 103 3.67 -5.30 -6.30
C ILE A 103 2.41 -6.16 -6.18
N TYR A 104 1.39 -5.56 -5.61
CA TYR A 104 0.01 -6.04 -5.64
C TYR A 104 -0.88 -4.98 -6.29
N LEU A 105 -1.73 -5.40 -7.19
CA LEU A 105 -2.75 -4.57 -7.81
C LEU A 105 -4.07 -4.77 -7.06
N LEU A 106 -4.39 -3.86 -6.14
CA LEU A 106 -5.64 -3.89 -5.39
C LEU A 106 -6.79 -3.50 -6.31
N PRO A 107 -7.70 -4.44 -6.65
CA PRO A 107 -8.80 -4.16 -7.55
C PRO A 107 -9.87 -3.29 -6.88
N PRO A 108 -10.66 -2.54 -7.66
CA PRO A 108 -11.83 -1.86 -7.12
C PRO A 108 -12.95 -2.86 -6.82
N HIS A 109 -13.74 -2.59 -5.78
CA HIS A 109 -14.96 -3.33 -5.48
C HIS A 109 -16.07 -2.92 -6.46
N PHE A 110 -16.61 -3.88 -7.22
CA PHE A 110 -17.51 -3.62 -8.34
C PHE A 110 -19.00 -3.45 -7.98
N ARG A 111 -19.39 -3.67 -6.74
CA ARG A 111 -20.79 -3.46 -6.35
C ARG A 111 -21.16 -1.99 -6.52
N ASN A 112 -22.14 -1.77 -7.38
CA ASN A 112 -22.62 -0.45 -7.72
C ASN A 112 -23.67 0.02 -6.69
N PHE A 113 -23.22 0.60 -5.60
CA PHE A 113 -24.12 1.23 -4.62
C PHE A 113 -24.68 2.56 -5.16
N GLY A 114 -25.26 2.53 -6.39
CA GLY A 114 -25.89 3.69 -7.01
C GLY A 114 -24.93 4.76 -7.55
N LYS A 115 -23.63 4.52 -7.61
CA LYS A 115 -22.62 5.49 -8.09
C LYS A 115 -21.66 4.86 -9.09
N ARG A 116 -21.22 5.65 -10.08
CA ARG A 116 -20.15 5.23 -11.01
C ARG A 116 -18.85 5.06 -10.26
N ILE A 117 -18.23 3.86 -10.35
CA ILE A 117 -16.97 3.47 -9.71
C ILE A 117 -15.79 3.72 -10.65
N ILE A 118 -14.61 3.94 -10.07
CA ILE A 118 -13.34 3.93 -10.79
C ILE A 118 -12.95 2.46 -11.01
N LYS A 119 -12.52 2.12 -12.24
CA LYS A 119 -12.24 0.73 -12.63
C LYS A 119 -10.77 0.32 -12.57
N SER A 120 -9.84 1.28 -12.53
CA SER A 120 -8.41 0.98 -12.47
C SER A 120 -8.00 0.50 -11.07
N PRO A 121 -7.11 -0.49 -10.93
CA PRO A 121 -6.60 -0.91 -9.62
C PRO A 121 -5.72 0.17 -8.99
N LYS A 122 -5.52 0.09 -7.68
CA LYS A 122 -4.42 0.79 -6.98
C LYS A 122 -3.16 -0.09 -6.99
N ILE A 123 -1.99 0.53 -7.11
CA ILE A 123 -0.71 -0.17 -7.05
C ILE A 123 -0.10 -0.08 -5.65
N TYR A 124 0.37 -1.21 -5.11
CA TYR A 124 1.09 -1.27 -3.83
C TYR A 124 2.34 -2.13 -3.98
N PHE A 125 3.47 -1.64 -3.49
CA PHE A 125 4.62 -2.51 -3.26
C PHE A 125 4.33 -3.46 -2.11
N LEU A 126 4.71 -4.75 -2.25
CA LEU A 126 4.52 -5.74 -1.18
C LEU A 126 5.53 -5.61 -0.04
N ASP A 127 6.59 -4.85 -0.25
CA ASP A 127 7.48 -4.45 0.83
C ASP A 127 7.69 -2.92 0.84
N PRO A 128 7.37 -2.24 1.95
CA PRO A 128 7.50 -0.80 2.05
C PRO A 128 8.96 -0.32 2.06
N ALA A 129 9.93 -1.16 2.47
CA ALA A 129 11.35 -0.78 2.44
C ALA A 129 11.86 -0.65 1.01
N ILE A 130 11.44 -1.56 0.12
CA ILE A 130 11.78 -1.47 -1.30
C ILE A 130 11.16 -0.21 -1.91
N ALA A 131 9.88 0.07 -1.62
CA ALA A 131 9.23 1.29 -2.10
C ALA A 131 9.93 2.56 -1.61
N SER A 132 10.22 2.67 -0.30
CA SER A 132 10.89 3.84 0.27
C SER A 132 12.32 4.01 -0.24
N PHE A 133 13.07 2.92 -0.42
CA PHE A 133 14.42 2.93 -1.01
C PHE A 133 14.39 3.47 -2.45
N LEU A 134 13.50 2.95 -3.30
CA LEU A 134 13.35 3.39 -4.69
C LEU A 134 12.96 4.87 -4.82
N MET A 135 12.25 5.42 -3.82
CA MET A 135 11.90 6.83 -3.73
C MET A 135 13.03 7.70 -3.14
N GLY A 136 14.16 7.13 -2.71
CA GLY A 136 15.24 7.87 -2.05
C GLY A 136 14.90 8.29 -0.61
N LEU A 137 13.93 7.66 0.03
CA LEU A 137 13.56 7.93 1.43
C LEU A 137 14.39 7.04 2.37
N HIS A 138 15.54 7.56 2.77
CA HIS A 138 16.50 6.79 3.56
C HIS A 138 16.42 7.05 5.06
N ASP A 139 15.77 8.14 5.48
CA ASP A 139 15.73 8.58 6.87
C ASP A 139 14.31 8.80 7.37
N SER A 140 14.13 8.63 8.70
CA SER A 140 12.83 8.73 9.35
C SER A 140 12.25 10.14 9.30
N GLU A 141 13.09 11.17 9.36
CA GLU A 141 12.61 12.55 9.43
C GLU A 141 12.00 13.03 8.09
N PRO A 142 12.68 12.88 6.92
CA PRO A 142 12.09 13.17 5.62
C PRO A 142 10.84 12.34 5.34
N LEU A 143 10.84 11.05 5.72
CA LEU A 143 9.68 10.18 5.58
C LEU A 143 8.47 10.69 6.37
N LEU A 144 8.65 11.02 7.66
CA LEU A 144 7.56 11.42 8.55
C LEU A 144 6.99 12.81 8.25
N LYS A 145 7.81 13.69 7.69
CA LYS A 145 7.40 15.06 7.30
C LYS A 145 6.98 15.16 5.84
N GLY A 146 7.31 14.14 5.04
CA GLY A 146 7.05 14.11 3.60
C GLY A 146 5.60 13.77 3.24
N PRO A 147 5.18 14.07 2.01
CA PRO A 147 3.81 13.81 1.56
C PRO A 147 3.50 12.31 1.41
N MET A 148 4.53 11.47 1.32
CA MET A 148 4.35 10.04 1.05
C MET A 148 4.01 9.19 2.29
N ILE A 149 4.06 9.76 3.50
CA ILE A 149 3.83 9.00 4.74
C ILE A 149 2.46 8.33 4.77
N GLY A 150 1.42 8.99 4.26
CA GLY A 150 0.07 8.42 4.17
C GLY A 150 0.03 7.21 3.25
N HIS A 151 0.56 7.34 2.04
CA HIS A 151 0.60 6.26 1.05
C HIS A 151 1.48 5.07 1.49
N LEU A 152 2.61 5.35 2.13
CA LEU A 152 3.47 4.29 2.66
C LEU A 152 2.87 3.60 3.87
N PHE A 153 2.14 4.32 4.72
CA PHE A 153 1.38 3.70 5.81
C PHE A 153 0.26 2.79 5.27
N GLU A 154 -0.50 3.27 4.28
CA GLU A 154 -1.51 2.48 3.58
C GLU A 154 -0.86 1.25 2.93
N THR A 155 0.32 1.40 2.30
CA THR A 155 1.10 0.30 1.73
C THR A 155 1.46 -0.75 2.79
N VAL A 156 1.90 -0.35 4.00
CA VAL A 156 2.12 -1.29 5.12
C VAL A 156 0.85 -2.09 5.39
N VAL A 157 -0.28 -1.41 5.59
CA VAL A 157 -1.54 -2.10 5.96
C VAL A 157 -1.98 -3.06 4.86
N ILE A 158 -2.00 -2.61 3.60
CA ILE A 158 -2.44 -3.45 2.47
C ILE A 158 -1.50 -4.63 2.26
N SER A 159 -0.18 -4.42 2.28
CA SER A 159 0.80 -5.49 2.06
C SER A 159 0.73 -6.57 3.15
N GLU A 160 0.52 -6.20 4.41
CA GLU A 160 0.36 -7.17 5.50
C GLU A 160 -0.93 -7.98 5.35
N TRP A 161 -2.06 -7.37 4.98
CA TRP A 161 -3.28 -8.09 4.65
C TRP A 161 -3.09 -9.07 3.49
N VAL A 162 -2.45 -8.66 2.41
CA VAL A 162 -2.15 -9.54 1.26
C VAL A 162 -1.32 -10.73 1.71
N LYS A 163 -0.25 -10.50 2.47
CA LYS A 163 0.60 -11.56 3.03
C LYS A 163 -0.19 -12.48 3.96
N ALA A 164 -1.06 -11.94 4.81
CA ALA A 164 -1.88 -12.73 5.73
C ALA A 164 -2.81 -13.72 5.00
N PHE A 165 -3.35 -13.35 3.84
CA PHE A 165 -4.11 -14.27 2.98
C PHE A 165 -3.21 -15.34 2.38
N TYR A 166 -2.10 -14.95 1.75
CA TYR A 166 -1.19 -15.90 1.10
C TYR A 166 -0.55 -16.88 2.10
N HIS A 167 -0.21 -16.46 3.31
CA HIS A 167 0.31 -17.34 4.36
C HIS A 167 -0.71 -18.40 4.81
N ARG A 168 -1.99 -18.17 4.57
CA ARG A 168 -3.07 -19.15 4.81
C ARG A 168 -3.43 -19.97 3.57
N GLY A 169 -2.67 -19.81 2.47
CA GLY A 169 -2.97 -20.45 1.19
C GLY A 169 -4.26 -19.94 0.53
N GLN A 170 -4.71 -18.75 0.89
CA GLN A 170 -5.95 -18.14 0.40
C GLN A 170 -5.65 -17.05 -0.63
N LYS A 171 -6.49 -16.94 -1.65
CA LYS A 171 -6.46 -15.78 -2.55
C LYS A 171 -6.98 -14.56 -1.79
N PRO A 172 -6.30 -13.40 -1.87
CA PRO A 172 -6.78 -12.18 -1.25
C PRO A 172 -8.13 -11.72 -1.84
N GLU A 173 -9.17 -11.67 -1.00
CA GLU A 173 -10.47 -11.08 -1.34
C GLU A 173 -10.50 -9.64 -0.83
N LEU A 174 -9.58 -8.85 -1.34
CA LEU A 174 -9.27 -7.48 -0.96
C LEU A 174 -9.59 -6.54 -2.11
N PHE A 175 -10.24 -5.43 -1.81
CA PHE A 175 -10.66 -4.43 -2.77
C PHE A 175 -10.49 -3.03 -2.16
N TYR A 176 -10.39 -2.00 -2.98
CA TYR A 176 -10.69 -0.64 -2.57
C TYR A 176 -12.03 -0.21 -3.17
N TRP A 177 -12.61 0.84 -2.66
CA TRP A 177 -13.79 1.43 -3.29
C TRP A 177 -13.64 2.94 -3.42
N ARG A 178 -13.94 3.48 -4.60
CA ARG A 178 -13.93 4.91 -4.83
C ARG A 178 -15.03 5.32 -5.80
N SER A 179 -15.85 6.29 -5.37
CA SER A 179 -16.82 6.92 -6.24
C SER A 179 -16.18 8.00 -7.12
N LYS A 180 -16.80 8.35 -8.24
CA LYS A 180 -16.38 9.51 -9.05
C LYS A 180 -16.44 10.84 -8.29
N ALA A 181 -17.27 10.94 -7.27
CA ALA A 181 -17.38 12.11 -6.40
C ALA A 181 -16.29 12.19 -5.33
N GLY A 182 -15.28 11.29 -5.37
CA GLY A 182 -14.12 11.32 -4.48
C GLY A 182 -14.32 10.66 -3.11
N LEU A 183 -15.50 10.06 -2.82
CA LEU A 183 -15.63 9.23 -1.61
C LEU A 183 -14.84 7.94 -1.83
N GLU A 184 -13.95 7.61 -0.89
CA GLU A 184 -13.05 6.46 -0.97
C GLU A 184 -13.08 5.65 0.32
N ILE A 185 -12.91 4.33 0.20
CA ILE A 185 -12.59 3.38 1.26
C ILE A 185 -11.29 2.70 0.87
N ASP A 186 -10.27 2.81 1.70
CA ASP A 186 -8.92 2.35 1.40
C ASP A 186 -8.85 0.84 1.19
N LEU A 187 -9.56 0.08 2.04
CA LEU A 187 -9.64 -1.37 1.96
C LEU A 187 -11.06 -1.86 2.28
N VAL A 188 -11.58 -2.73 1.44
CA VAL A 188 -12.79 -3.52 1.68
C VAL A 188 -12.40 -4.99 1.61
N ILE A 189 -12.55 -5.72 2.71
CA ILE A 189 -12.40 -7.17 2.73
C ILE A 189 -13.77 -7.77 2.49
N ASP A 190 -13.92 -8.56 1.42
CA ASP A 190 -15.17 -9.29 1.12
C ASP A 190 -15.02 -10.71 1.64
N ARG A 191 -15.77 -11.07 2.68
CA ARG A 191 -15.71 -12.41 3.26
C ARG A 191 -17.10 -12.93 3.60
N ASN A 192 -17.46 -14.07 3.04
CA ASN A 192 -18.74 -14.72 3.28
C ASN A 192 -19.94 -13.77 3.05
N HIS A 193 -19.91 -13.03 1.95
CA HIS A 193 -20.94 -12.02 1.59
C HIS A 193 -21.08 -10.87 2.59
N ARG A 194 -20.08 -10.66 3.45
CA ARG A 194 -20.01 -9.52 4.36
C ARG A 194 -18.81 -8.65 4.01
N LEU A 195 -19.03 -7.35 4.00
CA LEU A 195 -18.03 -6.35 3.66
C LEU A 195 -17.47 -5.72 4.92
N PHE A 196 -16.15 -5.77 5.06
CA PHE A 196 -15.39 -5.19 6.17
C PHE A 196 -14.60 -3.98 5.65
N PRO A 197 -15.13 -2.76 5.76
CA PRO A 197 -14.47 -1.57 5.29
C PRO A 197 -13.44 -1.08 6.31
N LEU A 198 -12.25 -0.74 5.82
CA LEU A 198 -11.15 -0.17 6.60
C LEU A 198 -10.70 1.16 5.98
N GLU A 199 -10.33 2.06 6.86
CA GLU A 199 -9.69 3.34 6.54
C GLU A 199 -8.33 3.38 7.22
N THR A 200 -7.29 3.91 6.56
CA THR A 200 -5.94 3.97 7.09
C THR A 200 -5.54 5.39 7.45
N LYS A 201 -4.89 5.58 8.60
CA LYS A 201 -4.43 6.90 9.03
C LYS A 201 -3.05 6.82 9.68
N ALA A 202 -2.03 7.38 9.03
CA ALA A 202 -0.67 7.44 9.55
C ALA A 202 -0.55 8.31 10.83
N SER A 203 -1.58 9.09 11.14
CA SER A 203 -1.63 9.97 12.30
C SER A 203 -1.83 9.19 13.60
N ALA A 204 -1.17 9.66 14.68
CA ALA A 204 -1.44 9.23 16.04
C ALA A 204 -2.62 10.00 16.68
N THR A 205 -3.02 11.12 16.08
CA THR A 205 -4.19 11.92 16.50
C THR A 205 -5.31 11.70 15.50
N LEU A 206 -6.44 11.19 15.97
CA LEU A 206 -7.61 10.94 15.16
C LEU A 206 -8.68 12.01 15.40
N LEU A 207 -9.27 12.47 14.29
CA LEU A 207 -10.33 13.49 14.27
C LEU A 207 -11.65 12.84 13.82
N PRO A 208 -12.80 13.41 14.20
CA PRO A 208 -14.11 12.92 13.76
C PRO A 208 -14.24 12.75 12.24
N GLY A 209 -13.58 13.62 11.48
CA GLY A 209 -13.57 13.57 10.01
C GLY A 209 -12.96 12.29 9.43
N HIS A 210 -12.09 11.59 10.16
CA HIS A 210 -11.47 10.34 9.71
C HIS A 210 -12.47 9.17 9.58
N ALA A 211 -13.60 9.21 10.31
CA ALA A 211 -14.67 8.22 10.18
C ALA A 211 -15.70 8.56 9.08
N LYS A 212 -15.62 9.74 8.47
CA LYS A 212 -16.66 10.26 7.55
C LYS A 212 -16.89 9.34 6.35
N ALA A 213 -15.82 8.82 5.76
CA ALA A 213 -15.92 7.92 4.60
C ALA A 213 -16.61 6.62 4.98
N LEU A 214 -16.19 5.98 6.08
CA LEU A 214 -16.76 4.74 6.61
C LEU A 214 -18.24 4.87 6.95
N ASN A 215 -18.64 5.97 7.59
CA ASN A 215 -20.03 6.23 7.94
C ASN A 215 -20.90 6.44 6.69
N LYS A 216 -20.40 7.16 5.68
CA LYS A 216 -21.10 7.30 4.40
C LYS A 216 -21.19 5.98 3.63
N TRP A 217 -20.12 5.19 3.65
CA TRP A 217 -20.11 3.86 3.04
C TRP A 217 -21.17 2.94 3.66
N ARG A 218 -21.29 2.92 4.98
CA ARG A 218 -22.27 2.11 5.70
C ARG A 218 -23.70 2.40 5.21
N ASN A 219 -24.05 3.67 5.00
CA ASN A 219 -25.36 4.06 4.49
C ASN A 219 -25.57 3.64 3.03
N LEU A 220 -24.50 3.50 2.24
CA LEU A 220 -24.57 3.10 0.84
C LEU A 220 -24.61 1.57 0.67
N ALA A 221 -23.82 0.84 1.47
CA ALA A 221 -23.66 -0.60 1.37
C ALA A 221 -24.73 -1.39 2.14
N GLY A 222 -25.47 -0.73 3.03
CA GLY A 222 -26.59 -1.33 3.76
C GLY A 222 -26.18 -2.46 4.72
N GLU A 223 -27.03 -3.48 4.87
CA GLU A 223 -26.85 -4.56 5.85
C GLU A 223 -25.69 -5.52 5.53
N GLU A 224 -25.18 -5.52 4.30
CA GLU A 224 -24.06 -6.37 3.91
C GLU A 224 -22.73 -5.90 4.52
N THR A 225 -22.65 -4.65 5.01
CA THR A 225 -21.44 -4.11 5.60
C THR A 225 -21.46 -4.13 7.12
N VAL A 226 -20.33 -4.51 7.69
CA VAL A 226 -20.11 -4.35 9.12
C VAL A 226 -19.69 -2.91 9.46
N LYS A 227 -19.65 -2.60 10.77
CA LYS A 227 -19.11 -1.31 11.24
C LYS A 227 -17.66 -1.15 10.79
N GLY A 228 -17.35 -0.02 10.16
CA GLY A 228 -16.01 0.24 9.63
C GLY A 228 -14.95 0.40 10.73
N VAL A 229 -13.71 0.09 10.37
CA VAL A 229 -12.54 0.16 11.27
C VAL A 229 -11.54 1.17 10.73
N ILE A 230 -10.98 2.00 11.60
CA ILE A 230 -9.84 2.87 11.29
C ILE A 230 -8.57 2.18 11.77
N VAL A 231 -7.67 1.84 10.86
CA VAL A 231 -6.33 1.35 11.18
C VAL A 231 -5.40 2.55 11.28
N ALA A 232 -4.83 2.78 12.46
CA ALA A 232 -4.07 3.99 12.72
C ALA A 232 -2.76 3.75 13.49
N ASN A 233 -1.92 4.78 13.51
CA ASN A 233 -0.67 4.75 14.28
C ASN A 233 -0.91 5.13 15.75
N ILE A 234 -1.76 4.37 16.42
CA ILE A 234 -2.14 4.51 17.84
C ILE A 234 -1.74 3.25 18.61
N ASP A 235 -1.69 3.32 19.95
CA ASP A 235 -1.42 2.13 20.78
C ASP A 235 -2.69 1.42 21.23
N ASN A 236 -3.62 2.18 21.78
CA ASN A 236 -4.84 1.63 22.35
C ASN A 236 -6.03 1.89 21.43
N PRO A 237 -6.96 0.96 21.32
CA PRO A 237 -8.19 1.19 20.58
C PRO A 237 -8.98 2.36 21.16
N ILE A 238 -9.55 3.19 20.28
CA ILE A 238 -10.45 4.29 20.64
C ILE A 238 -11.65 4.32 19.72
N GLU A 239 -12.73 4.96 20.15
CA GLU A 239 -13.90 5.22 19.31
C GLU A 239 -13.78 6.60 18.65
N VAL A 240 -14.04 6.67 17.34
CA VAL A 240 -14.03 7.90 16.54
C VAL A 240 -15.32 7.98 15.74
N SER A 241 -16.22 8.85 16.14
CA SER A 241 -17.52 9.08 15.45
C SER A 241 -18.24 7.79 15.07
N GLY A 242 -18.32 6.84 16.03
CA GLY A 242 -19.00 5.59 15.84
C GLY A 242 -18.22 4.49 15.12
N CYS A 243 -16.99 4.72 14.69
CA CYS A 243 -16.07 3.73 14.17
C CYS A 243 -15.00 3.38 15.22
N ARG A 244 -14.63 2.10 15.29
CA ARG A 244 -13.51 1.66 16.13
C ARG A 244 -12.19 1.95 15.41
N ALA A 245 -11.28 2.65 16.08
CA ALA A 245 -9.91 2.79 15.63
C ALA A 245 -9.01 1.83 16.39
N ILE A 246 -8.14 1.12 15.66
CA ILE A 246 -7.21 0.14 16.20
C ILE A 246 -5.78 0.44 15.75
N SER A 247 -4.82 -0.08 16.52
CA SER A 247 -3.42 0.00 16.13
C SER A 247 -3.14 -0.86 14.91
N TRP A 248 -2.35 -0.33 13.97
CA TRP A 248 -1.86 -1.10 12.81
C TRP A 248 -1.12 -2.38 13.21
N LYS A 249 -0.54 -2.45 14.40
CA LYS A 249 0.17 -3.63 14.93
C LYS A 249 -0.74 -4.82 15.23
N HIS A 250 -2.05 -4.60 15.29
CA HIS A 250 -3.07 -5.59 15.64
C HIS A 250 -4.16 -5.68 14.58
N ALA A 251 -3.88 -5.23 13.35
CA ALA A 251 -4.87 -5.12 12.28
C ALA A 251 -4.88 -6.32 11.31
N PHE A 252 -3.99 -7.33 11.49
CA PHE A 252 -3.81 -8.45 10.53
C PHE A 252 -3.94 -9.82 11.18
#